data_39b4917157a7e98ef0515767ca06bf0f
#
_entry.id   39b4917157a7e98ef0515767ca06bf0f
#
_cell.length_a   1.000
_cell.length_b   1.000
_cell.length_c   1.000
_cell.angle_alpha   90.00
_cell.angle_beta   90.00
_cell.angle_gamma   90.00
#
_symmetry.space_group_name_H-M   'P 1'
#
loop_
_entity.id
_entity.type
_entity.pdbx_description
1 polymer ?
#
loop_
_entity_poly.entity_id
_entity_poly.type
_entity_poly.pdbx_seq_one_letter_code
_entity_poly.pdbx_strand_id
1 'polypeptide(L)'
;MPEPSLLPAGADQPVLVFDSGIGGLTVLREARVLIPERRFVYVADDAGFPYGGWAEDVLRDHIVMLFGKLLRAYQPALCVVACNTAFTVAGAALRTVYPDTVFVGTVPAIKPAAERTRSGLVSVLATPGTVQRDYTRRLIQSFASRCQVRLVGSARLAQMAEAYIRGLPVPDEDIRTEIAACFVEDGAARTDIVVLGCTHYPFLSNVFRRLAPWPVDWLDPAEAIARHARSLLPLADHALHPDAADSAVLTGGEPDFATRRLMNSFGLAVAD
;
A
#
# COMPACT_ATOMS: atom_id res chain seq x y z
N MET A 1 -27.87 2.96 13.48
CA MET A 1 -27.03 4.14 13.20
C MET A 1 -27.37 4.57 11.79
N PRO A 2 -27.73 5.83 11.51
CA PRO A 2 -28.00 6.27 10.15
C PRO A 2 -26.69 6.12 9.32
N GLU A 3 -26.83 5.60 8.10
CA GLU A 3 -25.76 5.60 7.11
C GLU A 3 -25.30 7.05 6.89
N PRO A 4 -23.97 7.31 6.79
CA PRO A 4 -23.50 8.63 6.46
C PRO A 4 -24.06 9.03 5.09
N SER A 5 -24.74 10.18 5.04
CA SER A 5 -25.21 10.78 3.80
C SER A 5 -24.00 11.12 2.94
N LEU A 6 -23.69 10.25 2.01
CA LEU A 6 -22.69 10.50 0.97
C LEU A 6 -23.24 11.63 0.10
N LEU A 7 -22.70 12.83 0.27
CA LEU A 7 -22.90 13.89 -0.73
C LEU A 7 -22.38 13.32 -2.08
N PRO A 8 -23.13 13.51 -3.19
CA PRO A 8 -22.68 13.02 -4.48
C PRO A 8 -21.29 13.64 -4.78
N ALA A 9 -20.28 12.78 -4.84
CA ALA A 9 -18.94 13.21 -5.22
C ALA A 9 -19.02 13.83 -6.62
N GLY A 10 -18.68 15.11 -6.76
CA GLY A 10 -18.63 15.77 -8.07
C GLY A 10 -17.71 15.01 -9.01
N ALA A 11 -18.02 14.96 -10.30
CA ALA A 11 -17.23 14.26 -11.30
C ALA A 11 -15.76 14.70 -11.33
N ASP A 12 -15.48 15.95 -10.92
CA ASP A 12 -14.15 16.56 -10.91
C ASP A 12 -13.30 16.24 -9.67
N GLN A 13 -13.88 15.61 -8.63
CA GLN A 13 -13.14 15.29 -7.42
C GLN A 13 -12.18 14.11 -7.67
N PRO A 14 -10.88 14.28 -7.36
CA PRO A 14 -9.90 13.23 -7.62
C PRO A 14 -10.02 12.07 -6.64
N VAL A 15 -9.44 10.93 -6.99
CA VAL A 15 -9.06 9.89 -6.04
C VAL A 15 -7.67 10.20 -5.51
N LEU A 16 -7.53 10.38 -4.20
CA LEU A 16 -6.24 10.60 -3.57
C LEU A 16 -5.65 9.25 -3.15
N VAL A 17 -4.43 8.95 -3.63
CA VAL A 17 -3.66 7.77 -3.25
C VAL A 17 -2.47 8.21 -2.41
N PHE A 18 -2.45 7.83 -1.15
CA PHE A 18 -1.42 8.21 -0.18
C PHE A 18 -0.50 7.04 0.16
N ASP A 19 0.80 7.30 0.16
CA ASP A 19 1.84 6.36 0.63
C ASP A 19 2.95 7.12 1.36
N SER A 20 3.77 6.41 2.14
CA SER A 20 4.97 6.97 2.79
C SER A 20 6.12 7.23 1.82
N GLY A 21 6.03 6.77 0.58
CA GLY A 21 7.06 6.89 -0.45
C GLY A 21 6.52 6.55 -1.82
N ILE A 22 7.27 5.77 -2.61
CA ILE A 22 6.86 5.38 -3.97
C ILE A 22 6.08 4.06 -4.03
N GLY A 23 5.95 3.34 -2.90
CA GLY A 23 5.33 2.02 -2.86
C GLY A 23 3.89 2.01 -3.37
N GLY A 24 3.11 3.01 -3.01
CA GLY A 24 1.72 3.15 -3.42
C GLY A 24 1.46 3.29 -4.92
N LEU A 25 2.51 3.51 -5.73
CA LEU A 25 2.41 3.47 -7.19
C LEU A 25 1.92 2.11 -7.71
N THR A 26 2.17 1.02 -6.98
CA THR A 26 1.61 -0.29 -7.30
C THR A 26 0.09 -0.31 -7.19
N VAL A 27 -0.45 0.31 -6.16
CA VAL A 27 -1.91 0.44 -5.95
C VAL A 27 -2.51 1.45 -6.95
N LEU A 28 -1.83 2.56 -7.21
CA LEU A 28 -2.26 3.54 -8.22
C LEU A 28 -2.42 2.91 -9.60
N ARG A 29 -1.45 2.06 -10.02
CA ARG A 29 -1.52 1.36 -11.31
C ARG A 29 -2.80 0.54 -11.44
N GLU A 30 -3.13 -0.25 -10.42
CA GLU A 30 -4.35 -1.07 -10.41
C GLU A 30 -5.63 -0.21 -10.32
N ALA A 31 -5.57 0.88 -9.54
CA ALA A 31 -6.70 1.80 -9.41
C ALA A 31 -7.03 2.48 -10.74
N ARG A 32 -6.04 2.89 -11.52
CA ARG A 32 -6.25 3.48 -12.85
C ARG A 32 -6.93 2.53 -13.84
N VAL A 33 -6.61 1.24 -13.77
CA VAL A 33 -7.26 0.22 -14.61
C VAL A 33 -8.73 0.07 -14.26
N LEU A 34 -9.07 0.13 -12.97
CA LEU A 34 -10.43 -0.12 -12.50
C LEU A 34 -11.30 1.14 -12.37
N ILE A 35 -10.67 2.32 -12.32
CA ILE A 35 -11.32 3.63 -12.14
C ILE A 35 -10.78 4.61 -13.19
N PRO A 36 -10.86 4.29 -14.49
CA PRO A 36 -10.26 5.10 -15.56
C PRO A 36 -10.95 6.45 -15.74
N GLU A 37 -12.17 6.60 -15.22
CA GLU A 37 -12.98 7.81 -15.31
C GLU A 37 -12.65 8.89 -14.26
N ARG A 38 -11.64 8.66 -13.42
CA ARG A 38 -11.27 9.61 -12.36
C ARG A 38 -9.82 10.05 -12.50
N ARG A 39 -9.59 11.32 -12.16
CA ARG A 39 -8.26 11.87 -11.96
C ARG A 39 -7.67 11.37 -10.63
N PHE A 40 -6.37 11.16 -10.60
CA PHE A 40 -5.65 10.75 -9.40
C PHE A 40 -4.70 11.84 -8.90
N VAL A 41 -4.64 11.98 -7.58
CA VAL A 41 -3.60 12.72 -6.87
C VAL A 41 -2.81 11.71 -6.06
N TYR A 42 -1.58 11.45 -6.47
CA TYR A 42 -0.66 10.59 -5.73
C TYR A 42 0.11 11.43 -4.71
N VAL A 43 0.11 11.03 -3.45
CA VAL A 43 0.84 11.71 -2.38
C VAL A 43 1.88 10.76 -1.82
N ALA A 44 3.16 11.11 -1.96
CA ALA A 44 4.27 10.45 -1.31
C ALA A 44 4.73 11.31 -0.12
N ASP A 45 4.59 10.79 1.10
CA ASP A 45 5.16 11.43 2.29
C ASP A 45 6.62 11.00 2.48
N ASP A 46 7.43 11.30 1.48
CA ASP A 46 8.84 10.92 1.38
C ASP A 46 9.72 11.64 2.42
N ALA A 47 9.31 12.81 2.92
CA ALA A 47 9.95 13.45 4.07
C ALA A 47 9.88 12.59 5.35
N GLY A 48 8.82 11.79 5.49
CA GLY A 48 8.62 10.91 6.64
C GLY A 48 9.12 9.48 6.42
N PHE A 49 9.55 9.12 5.22
CA PHE A 49 9.98 7.76 4.89
C PHE A 49 11.30 7.37 5.58
N PRO A 50 11.42 6.14 6.10
CA PRO A 50 10.44 5.06 6.17
C PRO A 50 9.60 5.09 7.47
N TYR A 51 8.30 4.88 7.39
CA TYR A 51 7.38 4.88 8.54
C TYR A 51 7.59 3.75 9.54
N GLY A 52 8.26 2.68 9.12
CA GLY A 52 8.45 1.48 9.96
C GLY A 52 9.24 1.69 11.24
N GLY A 53 9.99 2.77 11.36
CA GLY A 53 10.80 3.12 12.53
C GLY A 53 10.18 4.18 13.45
N TRP A 54 9.00 4.72 13.13
CA TRP A 54 8.37 5.76 13.92
C TRP A 54 7.65 5.21 15.16
N ALA A 55 7.63 6.00 16.25
CA ALA A 55 6.71 5.76 17.35
C ALA A 55 5.26 5.90 16.88
N GLU A 56 4.39 5.02 17.37
CA GLU A 56 3.03 4.86 16.84
C GLU A 56 2.16 6.11 17.00
N ASP A 57 2.22 6.75 18.16
CA ASP A 57 1.48 7.96 18.48
C ASP A 57 1.96 9.16 17.63
N VAL A 58 3.27 9.30 17.48
CA VAL A 58 3.89 10.38 16.67
C VAL A 58 3.50 10.22 15.20
N LEU A 59 3.57 8.98 14.67
CA LEU A 59 3.20 8.70 13.29
C LEU A 59 1.71 8.92 13.05
N ARG A 60 0.85 8.48 13.98
CA ARG A 60 -0.59 8.71 13.88
C ARG A 60 -0.92 10.20 13.79
N ASP A 61 -0.36 11.00 14.68
CA ASP A 61 -0.65 12.43 14.77
C ASP A 61 -0.11 13.17 13.53
N HIS A 62 1.08 12.78 13.04
CA HIS A 62 1.64 13.26 11.78
C HIS A 62 0.72 12.98 10.59
N ILE A 63 0.25 11.74 10.42
CA ILE A 63 -0.64 11.36 9.31
C ILE A 63 -1.97 12.10 9.39
N VAL A 64 -2.58 12.19 10.57
CA VAL A 64 -3.84 12.91 10.75
C VAL A 64 -3.69 14.39 10.38
N MET A 65 -2.62 15.05 10.83
CA MET A 65 -2.33 16.44 10.48
C MET A 65 -2.12 16.61 8.97
N LEU A 66 -1.36 15.70 8.34
CA LEU A 66 -1.09 15.76 6.90
C LEU A 66 -2.37 15.59 6.09
N PHE A 67 -3.24 14.62 6.45
CA PHE A 67 -4.53 14.46 5.79
C PHE A 67 -5.42 15.70 5.93
N GLY A 68 -5.36 16.42 7.04
CA GLY A 68 -6.09 17.69 7.17
C GLY A 68 -5.68 18.74 6.14
N LYS A 69 -4.40 18.79 5.75
CA LYS A 69 -3.91 19.67 4.67
C LYS A 69 -4.35 19.14 3.29
N LEU A 70 -4.21 17.85 3.04
CA LEU A 70 -4.54 17.21 1.78
C LEU A 70 -6.04 17.29 1.45
N LEU A 71 -6.90 17.04 2.43
CA LEU A 71 -8.35 17.11 2.25
C LEU A 71 -8.81 18.53 1.90
N ARG A 72 -8.23 19.57 2.54
CA ARG A 72 -8.53 20.97 2.20
C ARG A 72 -8.05 21.36 0.81
N ALA A 73 -6.87 20.87 0.41
CA ALA A 73 -6.26 21.24 -0.87
C ALA A 73 -6.94 20.55 -2.07
N TYR A 74 -7.29 19.28 -1.93
CA TYR A 74 -7.71 18.43 -3.06
C TYR A 74 -9.18 18.05 -3.05
N GLN A 75 -9.86 18.12 -1.92
CA GLN A 75 -11.27 17.73 -1.76
C GLN A 75 -11.60 16.40 -2.47
N PRO A 76 -10.87 15.31 -2.18
CA PRO A 76 -10.99 14.08 -2.93
C PRO A 76 -12.34 13.39 -2.72
N ALA A 77 -12.84 12.71 -3.76
CA ALA A 77 -14.01 11.86 -3.66
C ALA A 77 -13.79 10.66 -2.74
N LEU A 78 -12.53 10.18 -2.69
CA LEU A 78 -12.11 9.04 -1.90
C LEU A 78 -10.60 9.11 -1.66
N CYS A 79 -10.15 8.65 -0.49
CA CYS A 79 -8.74 8.53 -0.15
C CYS A 79 -8.35 7.06 -0.02
N VAL A 80 -7.38 6.61 -0.82
CA VAL A 80 -6.73 5.31 -0.66
C VAL A 80 -5.46 5.50 0.16
N VAL A 81 -5.45 4.97 1.39
CA VAL A 81 -4.23 4.91 2.22
C VAL A 81 -3.49 3.63 1.84
N ALA A 82 -2.62 3.73 0.82
CA ALA A 82 -1.93 2.59 0.23
C ALA A 82 -0.85 2.00 1.15
N CYS A 83 -0.22 2.80 2.00
CA CYS A 83 0.78 2.35 2.96
C CYS A 83 0.16 1.50 4.08
N ASN A 84 0.58 0.22 4.20
CA ASN A 84 0.13 -0.68 5.27
C ASN A 84 0.43 -0.10 6.67
N THR A 85 1.64 0.41 6.86
CA THR A 85 2.05 1.02 8.14
C THR A 85 1.17 2.21 8.48
N ALA A 86 0.96 3.12 7.53
CA ALA A 86 0.11 4.30 7.74
C ALA A 86 -1.32 3.90 8.12
N PHE A 87 -1.92 2.98 7.39
CA PHE A 87 -3.30 2.60 7.64
C PHE A 87 -3.49 1.85 8.96
N THR A 88 -2.60 0.93 9.30
CA THR A 88 -2.68 0.19 10.58
C THR A 88 -2.50 1.09 11.79
N VAL A 89 -1.75 2.21 11.64
CA VAL A 89 -1.53 3.20 12.72
C VAL A 89 -2.65 4.24 12.79
N ALA A 90 -2.98 4.84 11.67
CA ALA A 90 -3.81 6.04 11.65
C ALA A 90 -5.23 5.81 11.12
N GLY A 91 -5.55 4.65 10.53
CA GLY A 91 -6.82 4.43 9.84
C GLY A 91 -8.07 4.65 10.72
N ALA A 92 -8.02 4.25 11.99
CA ALA A 92 -9.12 4.51 12.92
C ALA A 92 -9.24 6.00 13.26
N ALA A 93 -8.11 6.66 13.54
CA ALA A 93 -8.05 8.08 13.85
C ALA A 93 -8.53 8.94 12.66
N LEU A 94 -8.11 8.61 11.44
CA LEU A 94 -8.56 9.30 10.22
C LEU A 94 -10.08 9.26 10.07
N ARG A 95 -10.70 8.10 10.26
CA ARG A 95 -12.17 7.96 10.20
C ARG A 95 -12.90 8.71 11.31
N THR A 96 -12.26 8.82 12.48
CA THR A 96 -12.84 9.57 13.62
C THR A 96 -12.73 11.07 13.40
N VAL A 97 -11.58 11.57 12.93
CA VAL A 97 -11.32 13.01 12.76
C VAL A 97 -11.99 13.56 11.49
N TYR A 98 -12.09 12.73 10.44
CA TYR A 98 -12.67 13.11 9.14
C TYR A 98 -13.82 12.17 8.76
N PRO A 99 -14.94 12.18 9.49
CA PRO A 99 -16.04 11.21 9.31
C PRO A 99 -16.73 11.29 7.96
N ASP A 100 -16.68 12.45 7.29
CA ASP A 100 -17.29 12.66 5.97
C ASP A 100 -16.39 12.23 4.81
N THR A 101 -15.15 11.76 5.10
CA THR A 101 -14.20 11.31 4.09
C THR A 101 -14.21 9.79 3.98
N VAL A 102 -14.34 9.29 2.75
CA VAL A 102 -14.24 7.86 2.49
C VAL A 102 -12.77 7.44 2.45
N PHE A 103 -12.36 6.60 3.40
CA PHE A 103 -11.01 6.04 3.47
C PHE A 103 -11.01 4.56 3.13
N VAL A 104 -10.29 4.20 2.07
CA VAL A 104 -9.91 2.83 1.73
C VAL A 104 -8.50 2.58 2.27
N GLY A 105 -8.37 1.57 3.08
CA GLY A 105 -7.09 1.22 3.67
C GLY A 105 -6.51 -0.06 3.12
N THR A 106 -5.22 -0.20 3.33
CA THR A 106 -4.44 -1.38 2.99
C THR A 106 -4.09 -2.16 4.23
N VAL A 107 -4.33 -3.47 4.15
CA VAL A 107 -3.95 -4.42 5.18
C VAL A 107 -3.35 -5.66 4.53
N PRO A 108 -2.47 -6.40 5.24
CA PRO A 108 -1.96 -7.65 4.70
C PRO A 108 -3.07 -8.61 4.26
N ALA A 109 -2.94 -9.20 3.07
CA ALA A 109 -3.95 -10.04 2.45
C ALA A 109 -4.03 -11.44 3.10
N ILE A 110 -4.19 -11.49 4.44
CA ILE A 110 -4.18 -12.71 5.25
C ILE A 110 -5.39 -13.60 4.93
N LYS A 111 -6.59 -13.00 4.80
CA LYS A 111 -7.79 -13.76 4.47
C LYS A 111 -7.66 -14.50 3.12
N PRO A 112 -7.37 -13.84 2.00
CA PRO A 112 -7.21 -14.54 0.73
C PRO A 112 -6.05 -15.53 0.72
N ALA A 113 -4.99 -15.30 1.50
CA ALA A 113 -3.90 -16.26 1.65
C ALA A 113 -4.38 -17.54 2.37
N ALA A 114 -5.11 -17.39 3.48
CA ALA A 114 -5.66 -18.53 4.23
C ALA A 114 -6.69 -19.34 3.41
N GLU A 115 -7.44 -18.69 2.51
CA GLU A 115 -8.40 -19.36 1.62
C GLU A 115 -7.74 -20.12 0.46
N ARG A 116 -6.53 -19.70 0.03
CA ARG A 116 -5.83 -20.24 -1.16
C ARG A 116 -4.72 -21.23 -0.84
N THR A 117 -4.14 -21.16 0.37
CA THR A 117 -3.04 -22.06 0.73
C THR A 117 -3.46 -23.52 0.66
N ARG A 118 -2.58 -24.37 0.12
CA ARG A 118 -2.74 -25.83 0.07
C ARG A 118 -1.94 -26.53 1.16
N SER A 119 -0.83 -25.91 1.58
CA SER A 119 0.05 -26.46 2.61
C SER A 119 -0.40 -26.10 4.02
N GLY A 120 -1.21 -25.04 4.19
CA GLY A 120 -1.52 -24.44 5.47
C GLY A 120 -0.39 -23.58 6.05
N LEU A 121 0.76 -23.45 5.34
CA LEU A 121 1.91 -22.63 5.75
C LEU A 121 1.94 -21.34 4.93
N VAL A 122 1.63 -20.22 5.58
CA VAL A 122 1.58 -18.89 4.95
C VAL A 122 2.61 -17.98 5.63
N SER A 123 3.38 -17.25 4.84
CA SER A 123 4.24 -16.19 5.38
C SER A 123 3.69 -14.81 5.04
N VAL A 124 3.86 -13.86 5.97
CA VAL A 124 3.53 -12.44 5.78
C VAL A 124 4.81 -11.65 5.88
N LEU A 125 5.28 -11.14 4.76
CA LEU A 125 6.47 -10.30 4.65
C LEU A 125 6.03 -8.83 4.70
N ALA A 126 6.45 -8.10 5.73
CA ALA A 126 6.03 -6.71 5.95
C ALA A 126 7.12 -5.90 6.68
N THR A 127 6.83 -4.64 6.99
CA THR A 127 7.72 -3.86 7.87
C THR A 127 7.63 -4.35 9.32
N PRO A 128 8.66 -4.13 10.16
CA PRO A 128 8.63 -4.52 11.58
C PRO A 128 7.39 -3.95 12.30
N GLY A 129 7.07 -2.68 12.03
CA GLY A 129 5.88 -2.05 12.58
C GLY A 129 4.58 -2.76 12.22
N THR A 130 4.43 -3.26 10.99
CA THR A 130 3.21 -3.97 10.55
C THR A 130 3.08 -5.35 11.21
N VAL A 131 4.17 -6.12 11.29
CA VAL A 131 4.12 -7.48 11.85
C VAL A 131 3.93 -7.50 13.36
N GLN A 132 4.38 -6.48 14.08
CA GLN A 132 4.29 -6.39 15.54
C GLN A 132 2.93 -5.93 16.05
N ARG A 133 2.07 -5.36 15.18
CA ARG A 133 0.80 -4.75 15.61
C ARG A 133 -0.27 -5.76 15.98
N ASP A 134 -1.05 -5.41 16.98
CA ASP A 134 -2.23 -6.17 17.38
C ASP A 134 -3.26 -6.30 16.26
N TYR A 135 -3.33 -5.30 15.38
CA TYR A 135 -4.18 -5.35 14.20
C TYR A 135 -3.86 -6.57 13.31
N THR A 136 -2.57 -6.80 13.01
CA THR A 136 -2.13 -7.95 12.21
C THR A 136 -2.44 -9.29 12.92
N ARG A 137 -2.24 -9.35 14.24
CA ARG A 137 -2.59 -10.52 15.04
C ARG A 137 -4.10 -10.81 15.01
N ARG A 138 -4.94 -9.78 15.13
CA ARG A 138 -6.39 -9.92 15.00
C ARG A 138 -6.82 -10.44 13.64
N LEU A 139 -6.20 -9.98 12.56
CA LEU A 139 -6.47 -10.51 11.22
C LEU A 139 -6.16 -12.01 11.12
N ILE A 140 -5.02 -12.44 11.65
CA ILE A 140 -4.64 -13.86 11.69
C ILE A 140 -5.66 -14.68 12.48
N GLN A 141 -6.02 -14.23 13.67
CA GLN A 141 -7.01 -14.91 14.53
C GLN A 141 -8.38 -15.03 13.86
N SER A 142 -8.80 -13.97 13.15
CA SER A 142 -10.11 -13.93 12.52
C SER A 142 -10.20 -14.76 11.23
N PHE A 143 -9.12 -14.84 10.44
CA PHE A 143 -9.18 -15.37 9.09
C PHE A 143 -8.24 -16.56 8.80
N ALA A 144 -7.22 -16.75 9.60
CA ALA A 144 -6.18 -17.76 9.35
C ALA A 144 -5.96 -18.73 10.55
N SER A 145 -7.01 -18.96 11.36
CA SER A 145 -6.94 -19.82 12.53
C SER A 145 -6.58 -21.27 12.23
N ARG A 146 -6.76 -21.72 10.97
CA ARG A 146 -6.42 -23.08 10.50
C ARG A 146 -5.05 -23.14 9.81
N CYS A 147 -4.35 -22.01 9.71
CA CYS A 147 -3.06 -21.91 9.04
C CYS A 147 -1.96 -21.62 10.06
N GLN A 148 -0.76 -22.10 9.78
CA GLN A 148 0.44 -21.59 10.44
C GLN A 148 0.89 -20.34 9.69
N VAL A 149 0.80 -19.17 10.35
CA VAL A 149 1.19 -17.90 9.76
C VAL A 149 2.53 -17.44 10.32
N ARG A 150 3.54 -17.38 9.47
CA ARG A 150 4.86 -16.83 9.78
C ARG A 150 4.89 -15.34 9.51
N LEU A 151 5.12 -14.52 10.53
CA LEU A 151 5.32 -13.08 10.39
C LEU A 151 6.81 -12.78 10.20
N VAL A 152 7.16 -12.14 9.10
CA VAL A 152 8.54 -11.77 8.75
C VAL A 152 8.61 -10.25 8.57
N GLY A 153 9.33 -9.60 9.49
CA GLY A 153 9.54 -8.16 9.47
C GLY A 153 10.89 -7.81 8.85
N SER A 154 10.89 -7.01 7.79
CA SER A 154 12.10 -6.47 7.17
C SER A 154 12.18 -4.96 7.37
N ALA A 155 13.25 -4.49 7.98
CA ALA A 155 13.52 -3.06 8.17
C ALA A 155 14.15 -2.41 6.92
N ARG A 156 14.79 -3.19 6.04
CA ARG A 156 15.60 -2.70 4.92
C ARG A 156 14.91 -2.82 3.57
N LEU A 157 13.99 -3.80 3.42
CA LEU A 157 13.47 -4.20 2.12
C LEU A 157 12.67 -3.09 1.40
N ALA A 158 12.00 -2.20 2.14
CA ALA A 158 11.32 -1.06 1.53
C ALA A 158 12.31 -0.08 0.90
N GLN A 159 13.42 0.22 1.59
CA GLN A 159 14.49 1.07 1.05
C GLN A 159 15.19 0.42 -0.14
N MET A 160 15.42 -0.91 -0.08
CA MET A 160 15.96 -1.68 -1.21
C MET A 160 15.04 -1.60 -2.43
N ALA A 161 13.72 -1.69 -2.24
CA ALA A 161 12.76 -1.57 -3.32
C ALA A 161 12.79 -0.17 -3.95
N GLU A 162 12.91 0.89 -3.14
CA GLU A 162 13.07 2.25 -3.65
C GLU A 162 14.38 2.43 -4.45
N ALA A 163 15.49 1.90 -3.93
CA ALA A 163 16.76 1.91 -4.66
C ALA A 163 16.65 1.16 -5.99
N TYR A 164 16.04 -0.04 -5.96
CA TYR A 164 15.88 -0.89 -7.14
C TYR A 164 15.07 -0.22 -8.24
N ILE A 165 13.92 0.39 -7.91
CA ILE A 165 13.05 1.02 -8.92
C ILE A 165 13.67 2.29 -9.50
N ARG A 166 14.57 2.94 -8.77
CA ARG A 166 15.37 4.09 -9.26
C ARG A 166 16.59 3.66 -10.07
N GLY A 167 16.79 2.35 -10.27
CA GLY A 167 17.93 1.82 -11.04
C GLY A 167 19.25 1.80 -10.26
N LEU A 168 19.21 1.97 -8.95
CA LEU A 168 20.39 1.83 -8.10
C LEU A 168 20.70 0.34 -7.84
N PRO A 169 21.96 -0.04 -7.68
CA PRO A 169 22.35 -1.42 -7.43
C PRO A 169 21.85 -1.89 -6.06
N VAL A 170 21.17 -3.05 -6.07
CA VAL A 170 20.75 -3.76 -4.84
C VAL A 170 21.26 -5.19 -4.97
N PRO A 171 22.19 -5.64 -4.10
CA PRO A 171 22.74 -6.99 -4.17
C PRO A 171 21.64 -8.05 -3.94
N ASP A 172 21.62 -9.08 -4.76
CA ASP A 172 20.69 -10.21 -4.63
C ASP A 172 20.77 -10.89 -3.25
N GLU A 173 21.97 -10.98 -2.69
CA GLU A 173 22.20 -11.61 -1.38
C GLU A 173 21.54 -10.83 -0.24
N ASP A 174 21.51 -9.51 -0.32
CA ASP A 174 20.81 -8.70 0.66
C ASP A 174 19.31 -8.98 0.61
N ILE A 175 18.72 -9.04 -0.59
CA ILE A 175 17.29 -9.37 -0.76
C ILE A 175 17.02 -10.81 -0.31
N ARG A 176 17.88 -11.77 -0.65
CA ARG A 176 17.76 -13.17 -0.24
C ARG A 176 17.71 -13.29 1.29
N THR A 177 18.59 -12.59 1.99
CA THR A 177 18.64 -12.55 3.45
C THR A 177 17.32 -12.05 4.05
N GLU A 178 16.75 -10.99 3.51
CA GLU A 178 15.50 -10.40 4.01
C GLU A 178 14.27 -11.30 3.82
N ILE A 179 14.25 -12.11 2.74
CA ILE A 179 13.12 -13.00 2.46
C ILE A 179 13.30 -14.43 3.01
N ALA A 180 14.50 -14.80 3.44
CA ALA A 180 14.84 -16.19 3.81
C ALA A 180 13.89 -16.77 4.88
N ALA A 181 13.53 -15.97 5.89
CA ALA A 181 12.64 -16.39 6.96
C ALA A 181 11.17 -16.63 6.52
N CYS A 182 10.81 -16.27 5.28
CA CYS A 182 9.50 -16.58 4.71
C CYS A 182 9.36 -18.06 4.32
N PHE A 183 10.45 -18.76 4.14
CA PHE A 183 10.48 -20.13 3.63
C PHE A 183 10.61 -21.11 4.80
N VAL A 184 9.48 -21.69 5.19
CA VAL A 184 9.36 -22.63 6.33
C VAL A 184 8.97 -24.00 5.81
N GLU A 185 9.57 -25.05 6.38
CA GLU A 185 9.20 -26.44 6.16
C GLU A 185 8.72 -27.02 7.50
N ASP A 186 7.62 -27.78 7.46
CA ASP A 186 7.08 -28.54 8.58
C ASP A 186 6.65 -29.92 8.08
N GLY A 187 7.46 -30.91 8.34
CA GLY A 187 7.30 -32.26 7.81
C GLY A 187 7.32 -32.28 6.27
N ALA A 188 6.22 -32.69 5.65
CA ALA A 188 6.07 -32.71 4.20
C ALA A 188 5.50 -31.39 3.65
N ALA A 189 5.04 -30.49 4.51
CA ALA A 189 4.48 -29.20 4.12
C ALA A 189 5.58 -28.13 4.09
N ARG A 190 5.41 -27.16 3.19
CA ARG A 190 6.29 -25.99 3.07
C ARG A 190 5.48 -24.74 2.72
N THR A 191 6.00 -23.57 3.06
CA THR A 191 5.37 -22.30 2.68
C THR A 191 5.02 -22.33 1.19
N ASP A 192 3.76 -22.09 0.86
CA ASP A 192 3.26 -22.01 -0.52
C ASP A 192 2.74 -20.63 -0.90
N ILE A 193 2.45 -19.78 0.09
CA ILE A 193 2.03 -18.38 -0.13
C ILE A 193 2.85 -17.44 0.73
N VAL A 194 3.35 -16.36 0.11
CA VAL A 194 3.96 -15.22 0.80
C VAL A 194 3.14 -13.96 0.51
N VAL A 195 2.53 -13.40 1.54
CA VAL A 195 1.77 -12.14 1.47
C VAL A 195 2.72 -10.97 1.48
N LEU A 196 2.61 -10.08 0.49
CA LEU A 196 3.36 -8.83 0.41
C LEU A 196 2.64 -7.75 1.23
N GLY A 197 3.00 -7.62 2.51
CA GLY A 197 2.40 -6.68 3.47
C GLY A 197 3.02 -5.28 3.46
N CYS A 198 3.68 -4.90 2.38
CA CYS A 198 4.22 -3.57 2.14
C CYS A 198 4.09 -3.22 0.67
N THR A 199 3.65 -2.02 0.36
CA THR A 199 3.42 -1.51 -1.00
C THR A 199 4.68 -1.45 -1.87
N HIS A 200 5.85 -1.40 -1.26
CA HIS A 200 7.13 -1.39 -1.97
C HIS A 200 7.52 -2.77 -2.52
N TYR A 201 7.11 -3.85 -1.87
CA TYR A 201 7.61 -5.19 -2.16
C TYR A 201 7.21 -5.73 -3.54
N PRO A 202 6.04 -5.40 -4.13
CA PRO A 202 5.71 -5.83 -5.48
C PRO A 202 6.72 -5.39 -6.56
N PHE A 203 7.46 -4.29 -6.36
CA PHE A 203 8.54 -3.89 -7.26
C PHE A 203 9.67 -4.93 -7.35
N LEU A 204 9.87 -5.70 -6.28
CA LEU A 204 10.88 -6.75 -6.20
C LEU A 204 10.36 -8.15 -6.58
N SER A 205 9.11 -8.30 -7.02
CA SER A 205 8.47 -9.60 -7.24
C SER A 205 9.26 -10.52 -8.17
N ASN A 206 9.89 -9.98 -9.24
CA ASN A 206 10.70 -10.76 -10.14
C ASN A 206 12.03 -11.23 -9.49
N VAL A 207 12.60 -10.41 -8.63
CA VAL A 207 13.78 -10.74 -7.84
C VAL A 207 13.43 -11.81 -6.81
N PHE A 208 12.32 -11.66 -6.11
CA PHE A 208 11.83 -12.66 -5.15
C PHE A 208 11.63 -14.04 -5.79
N ARG A 209 10.97 -14.09 -6.95
CA ARG A 209 10.76 -15.36 -7.68
C ARG A 209 12.08 -16.04 -8.05
N ARG A 210 13.09 -15.27 -8.44
CA ARG A 210 14.42 -15.77 -8.80
C ARG A 210 15.22 -16.26 -7.60
N LEU A 211 15.06 -15.61 -6.44
CA LEU A 211 15.84 -15.89 -5.23
C LEU A 211 15.16 -16.88 -4.28
N ALA A 212 13.90 -17.18 -4.48
CA ALA A 212 13.14 -18.14 -3.69
C ALA A 212 13.73 -19.55 -3.82
N PRO A 213 13.89 -20.30 -2.69
CA PRO A 213 14.42 -21.67 -2.73
C PRO A 213 13.45 -22.67 -3.38
N TRP A 214 12.17 -22.34 -3.44
CA TRP A 214 11.12 -23.06 -4.17
C TRP A 214 10.01 -22.10 -4.61
N PRO A 215 9.19 -22.46 -5.60
CA PRO A 215 8.08 -21.66 -6.05
C PRO A 215 7.03 -21.43 -4.94
N VAL A 216 6.61 -20.17 -4.77
CA VAL A 216 5.51 -19.76 -3.89
C VAL A 216 4.63 -18.74 -4.63
N ASP A 217 3.37 -18.61 -4.20
CA ASP A 217 2.53 -17.50 -4.64
C ASP A 217 2.87 -16.24 -3.84
N TRP A 218 3.35 -15.22 -4.52
CA TRP A 218 3.59 -13.89 -3.97
C TRP A 218 2.29 -13.08 -4.07
N LEU A 219 1.59 -12.95 -2.96
CA LEU A 219 0.26 -12.35 -2.94
C LEU A 219 0.34 -10.83 -2.74
N ASP A 220 0.11 -10.08 -3.82
CA ASP A 220 0.02 -8.63 -3.84
C ASP A 220 -1.45 -8.20 -3.61
N PRO A 221 -1.75 -7.33 -2.63
CA PRO A 221 -3.10 -6.86 -2.36
C PRO A 221 -3.56 -5.71 -3.29
N ALA A 222 -2.72 -5.16 -4.15
CA ALA A 222 -2.98 -3.92 -4.88
C ALA A 222 -4.29 -3.93 -5.68
N GLU A 223 -4.55 -5.01 -6.44
CA GLU A 223 -5.80 -5.15 -7.20
C GLU A 223 -7.03 -5.20 -6.29
N ALA A 224 -6.96 -5.93 -5.17
CA ALA A 224 -8.08 -6.03 -4.23
C ALA A 224 -8.40 -4.68 -3.58
N ILE A 225 -7.39 -3.86 -3.28
CA ILE A 225 -7.54 -2.50 -2.76
C ILE A 225 -8.21 -1.61 -3.81
N ALA A 226 -7.74 -1.66 -5.04
CA ALA A 226 -8.30 -0.88 -6.15
C ALA A 226 -9.76 -1.28 -6.44
N ARG A 227 -10.08 -2.57 -6.42
CA ARG A 227 -11.45 -3.08 -6.56
C ARG A 227 -12.37 -2.59 -5.43
N HIS A 228 -11.88 -2.57 -4.20
CA HIS A 228 -12.63 -2.03 -3.07
C HIS A 228 -12.85 -0.52 -3.22
N ALA A 229 -11.83 0.25 -3.60
CA ALA A 229 -11.96 1.68 -3.90
C ALA A 229 -13.03 1.92 -4.98
N ARG A 230 -13.00 1.14 -6.07
CA ARG A 230 -14.01 1.22 -7.13
C ARG A 230 -15.43 0.97 -6.63
N SER A 231 -15.62 0.01 -5.73
CA SER A 231 -16.95 -0.33 -5.20
C SER A 231 -17.60 0.75 -4.33
N LEU A 232 -16.80 1.69 -3.82
CA LEU A 232 -17.25 2.80 -2.97
C LEU A 232 -17.47 4.11 -3.74
N LEU A 233 -17.05 4.16 -5.01
CA LEU A 233 -17.26 5.33 -5.86
C LEU A 233 -18.55 5.18 -6.66
N PRO A 234 -19.36 6.25 -6.77
CA PRO A 234 -20.50 6.26 -7.70
C PRO A 234 -19.98 6.10 -9.15
N LEU A 235 -20.79 5.50 -9.99
CA LEU A 235 -20.55 5.49 -11.43
C LEU A 235 -20.47 6.94 -11.91
N ALA A 236 -19.41 7.32 -12.58
CA ALA A 236 -19.33 8.63 -13.19
C ALA A 236 -20.15 8.62 -14.48
N ASP A 237 -21.08 9.57 -14.61
CA ASP A 237 -21.93 9.68 -15.80
C ASP A 237 -21.21 10.25 -17.02
N HIS A 238 -19.96 10.69 -16.89
CA HIS A 238 -19.23 11.38 -17.94
C HIS A 238 -17.77 10.89 -18.07
N ALA A 239 -17.34 10.81 -19.32
CA ALA A 239 -15.94 10.56 -19.68
C ALA A 239 -15.01 11.64 -19.06
N LEU A 240 -13.80 11.21 -18.73
CA LEU A 240 -12.69 12.07 -18.28
C LEU A 240 -12.72 13.42 -19.00
N HIS A 241 -12.59 14.50 -18.23
CA HIS A 241 -12.11 15.75 -18.81
C HIS A 241 -10.69 15.52 -19.33
N PRO A 242 -10.46 15.59 -20.66
CA PRO A 242 -9.17 15.24 -21.26
C PRO A 242 -8.00 16.11 -20.77
N ASP A 243 -8.28 17.22 -20.10
CA ASP A 243 -7.27 18.21 -19.69
C ASP A 243 -6.82 18.07 -18.22
N ALA A 244 -7.40 17.17 -17.43
CA ALA A 244 -7.06 17.02 -16.03
C ALA A 244 -6.04 15.90 -15.82
N ALA A 245 -4.75 16.23 -15.95
CA ALA A 245 -3.66 15.28 -15.70
C ALA A 245 -3.61 14.80 -14.26
N ASP A 246 -3.24 13.54 -14.08
CA ASP A 246 -2.88 13.01 -12.77
C ASP A 246 -1.63 13.71 -12.22
N SER A 247 -1.59 13.92 -10.92
CA SER A 247 -0.48 14.66 -10.30
C SER A 247 0.15 13.90 -9.15
N ALA A 248 1.44 14.17 -8.90
CA ALA A 248 2.17 13.70 -7.72
C ALA A 248 2.53 14.89 -6.83
N VAL A 249 2.41 14.66 -5.52
CA VAL A 249 2.84 15.56 -4.45
C VAL A 249 3.86 14.84 -3.60
N LEU A 250 5.03 15.41 -3.42
CA LEU A 250 6.09 14.91 -2.56
C LEU A 250 6.26 15.86 -1.38
N THR A 251 6.26 15.34 -0.16
CA THR A 251 6.39 16.16 1.05
C THR A 251 7.85 16.54 1.35
N GLY A 252 8.82 15.82 0.79
CA GLY A 252 10.26 16.05 0.93
C GLY A 252 10.79 17.27 0.16
N GLY A 253 9.93 17.95 -0.58
CA GLY A 253 10.29 19.09 -1.40
C GLY A 253 10.54 18.73 -2.87
N GLU A 254 11.42 19.48 -3.54
CA GLU A 254 11.68 19.27 -4.96
C GLU A 254 12.36 17.90 -5.20
N PRO A 255 11.74 17.02 -6.01
CA PRO A 255 12.28 15.69 -6.26
C PRO A 255 13.53 15.74 -7.14
N ASP A 256 14.45 14.82 -6.91
CA ASP A 256 15.57 14.59 -7.79
C ASP A 256 15.13 14.09 -9.18
N PHE A 257 16.06 14.10 -10.14
CA PHE A 257 15.79 13.68 -11.51
C PHE A 257 15.22 12.25 -11.60
N ALA A 258 15.74 11.32 -10.80
CA ALA A 258 15.31 9.92 -10.82
C ALA A 258 13.86 9.78 -10.33
N THR A 259 13.51 10.47 -9.26
CA THR A 259 12.15 10.50 -8.71
C THR A 259 11.16 11.17 -9.68
N ARG A 260 11.55 12.34 -10.27
CA ARG A 260 10.72 13.02 -11.28
C ARG A 260 10.49 12.13 -12.51
N ARG A 261 11.54 11.47 -13.01
CA ARG A 261 11.45 10.52 -14.11
C ARG A 261 10.54 9.34 -13.77
N LEU A 262 10.63 8.80 -12.55
CA LEU A 262 9.76 7.73 -12.09
C LEU A 262 8.29 8.18 -12.08
N MET A 263 7.96 9.34 -11.47
CA MET A 263 6.59 9.86 -11.47
C MET A 263 6.06 10.06 -12.89
N ASN A 264 6.84 10.64 -13.77
CA ASN A 264 6.49 10.81 -15.18
C ASN A 264 6.25 9.46 -15.89
N SER A 265 7.01 8.42 -15.58
CA SER A 265 6.81 7.07 -16.16
C SER A 265 5.49 6.43 -15.73
N PHE A 266 4.95 6.87 -14.59
CA PHE A 266 3.59 6.54 -14.14
C PHE A 266 2.54 7.56 -14.63
N GLY A 267 2.87 8.48 -15.54
CA GLY A 267 1.95 9.48 -16.07
C GLY A 267 1.49 10.51 -15.03
N LEU A 268 2.32 10.77 -14.01
CA LEU A 268 2.05 11.75 -12.97
C LEU A 268 2.83 13.03 -13.24
N ALA A 269 2.14 14.16 -13.36
CA ALA A 269 2.76 15.48 -13.33
C ALA A 269 3.19 15.78 -11.88
N VAL A 270 4.47 16.11 -11.68
CA VAL A 270 4.94 16.53 -10.36
C VAL A 270 4.58 18.00 -10.19
N ALA A 271 3.82 18.31 -9.12
CA ALA A 271 3.52 19.69 -8.76
C ALA A 271 4.81 20.40 -8.31
N ASP A 272 5.02 21.59 -8.83
CA ASP A 272 6.14 22.47 -8.45
C ASP A 272 5.94 23.05 -7.05
#